data_b228f28faecaa6e479bed9e8f20ef737
#
_entry.id   b228f28faecaa6e479bed9e8f20ef737
#
_cell.length_a   1.000
_cell.length_b   1.000
_cell.length_c   1.000
_cell.angle_alpha   90.00
_cell.angle_beta   90.00
_cell.angle_gamma   90.00
#
_symmetry.space_group_name_H-M   'P 1'
#
loop_
_entity.id
_entity.type
_entity.pdbx_description
1 polymer ?
#
loop_
_entity_poly.entity_id
_entity_poly.type
_entity_poly.pdbx_seq_one_letter_code
_entity_poly.pdbx_strand_id
1 'polypeptide(L)'
;MLLRQLQYIIAVEELKNFTKAASKCCVTQSTLSLQIKGLEDYFGIQFFDRKKYPIELTAQGEALIDKAREVVRLAKEFEEAAKNMKVNNS
;
A
#
# COMPACT_ATOMS: atom_id res chain seq x y z
N MET A 1 10.80 0.22 1.82
CA MET A 1 10.22 0.01 3.16
C MET A 1 8.84 -0.62 3.03
N LEU A 2 8.61 -1.72 3.73
CA LEU A 2 7.39 -2.53 3.55
C LEU A 2 6.10 -1.75 3.79
N LEU A 3 6.02 -0.97 4.87
CA LEU A 3 4.78 -0.26 5.18
C LEU A 3 4.37 0.70 4.07
N ARG A 4 5.32 1.45 3.54
CA ARG A 4 5.04 2.39 2.46
C ARG A 4 4.60 1.66 1.19
N GLN A 5 5.24 0.53 0.88
CA GLN A 5 4.86 -0.28 -0.26
C GLN A 5 3.42 -0.79 -0.12
N LEU A 6 3.04 -1.21 1.08
CA LEU A 6 1.67 -1.66 1.34
C LEU A 6 0.66 -0.52 1.21
N GLN A 7 1.02 0.68 1.65
CA GLN A 7 0.16 1.85 1.47
C GLN A 7 -0.08 2.15 0.00
N TYR A 8 0.96 2.04 -0.82
CA TYR A 8 0.83 2.25 -2.27
C TYR A 8 -0.08 1.21 -2.91
N ILE A 9 0.08 -0.06 -2.53
CA ILE A 9 -0.74 -1.15 -3.05
C ILE A 9 -2.21 -0.91 -2.71
N ILE A 10 -2.50 -0.52 -1.47
CA ILE A 10 -3.86 -0.25 -1.03
C ILE A 10 -4.46 0.92 -1.83
N ALA A 11 -3.68 1.98 -2.06
CA ALA A 11 -4.15 3.13 -2.83
C ALA A 11 -4.50 2.73 -4.27
N VAL A 12 -3.66 1.91 -4.91
CA VAL A 12 -3.94 1.44 -6.27
C VAL A 12 -5.20 0.58 -6.29
N GLU A 13 -5.38 -0.29 -5.31
CA GLU A 13 -6.57 -1.13 -5.25
C GLU A 13 -7.84 -0.28 -5.09
N GLU A 14 -7.79 0.72 -4.22
CA GLU A 14 -8.97 1.56 -3.97
C GLU A 14 -9.33 2.43 -5.17
N LEU A 15 -8.32 2.98 -5.84
CA LEU A 15 -8.55 3.93 -6.94
C LEU A 15 -8.54 3.27 -8.31
N LYS A 16 -8.07 2.03 -8.40
CA LYS A 16 -7.98 1.28 -9.66
C LYS A 16 -7.18 2.03 -10.73
N ASN A 17 -6.18 2.79 -10.29
CA ASN A 17 -5.44 3.68 -11.18
C ASN A 17 -4.11 4.06 -10.54
N PHE A 18 -2.99 3.73 -11.22
CA PHE A 18 -1.66 4.03 -10.71
C PHE A 18 -1.39 5.52 -10.59
N THR A 19 -1.83 6.29 -11.57
CA THR A 19 -1.61 7.75 -11.56
C THR A 19 -2.35 8.42 -10.41
N LYS A 20 -3.61 8.07 -10.23
CA LYS A 20 -4.41 8.63 -9.13
C LYS A 20 -3.88 8.19 -7.77
N ALA A 21 -3.43 6.94 -7.66
CA ALA A 21 -2.84 6.44 -6.42
C ALA A 21 -1.57 7.21 -6.07
N ALA A 22 -0.72 7.47 -7.06
CA ALA A 22 0.49 8.24 -6.84
C ALA A 22 0.17 9.65 -6.35
N SER A 23 -0.83 10.30 -6.97
CA SER A 23 -1.26 11.62 -6.55
C SER A 23 -1.77 11.61 -5.11
N LYS A 24 -2.58 10.62 -4.74
CA LYS A 24 -3.08 10.48 -3.38
C LYS A 24 -1.95 10.30 -2.38
N CYS A 25 -0.91 9.56 -2.76
CA CYS A 25 0.23 9.29 -1.88
C CYS A 25 1.31 10.37 -1.95
N CYS A 26 1.10 11.42 -2.73
CA CYS A 26 2.03 12.55 -2.87
C CYS A 26 3.39 12.12 -3.41
N VAL A 27 3.40 11.20 -4.36
CA VAL A 27 4.62 10.75 -5.04
C VAL A 27 4.38 10.72 -6.55
N THR A 28 5.46 10.56 -7.31
CA THR A 28 5.33 10.37 -8.75
C THR A 28 4.83 8.96 -9.06
N GLN A 29 4.20 8.79 -10.21
CA GLN A 29 3.75 7.48 -10.63
C GLN A 29 4.91 6.52 -10.81
N SER A 30 6.06 7.02 -11.29
CA SER A 30 7.27 6.20 -11.42
C SER A 30 7.74 5.67 -10.07
N THR A 31 7.76 6.52 -9.04
CA THR A 31 8.16 6.10 -7.69
C THR A 31 7.22 5.04 -7.15
N LEU A 32 5.92 5.28 -7.26
CA LEU A 32 4.92 4.33 -6.76
C LEU A 32 5.05 2.98 -7.47
N SER A 33 5.16 2.99 -8.80
CA SER A 33 5.27 1.76 -9.59
C SER A 33 6.53 0.97 -9.26
N LEU A 34 7.67 1.66 -9.10
CA LEU A 34 8.92 1.00 -8.75
C LEU A 34 8.87 0.39 -7.36
N GLN A 35 8.26 1.06 -6.41
CA GLN A 35 8.13 0.53 -5.05
C GLN A 35 7.25 -0.71 -5.02
N ILE A 36 6.13 -0.70 -5.74
CA ILE A 36 5.26 -1.87 -5.82
C ILE A 36 5.98 -3.03 -6.51
N LYS A 37 6.67 -2.73 -7.63
CA LYS A 37 7.43 -3.76 -8.33
C LYS A 37 8.53 -4.35 -7.44
N GLY A 38 9.18 -3.52 -6.64
CA GLY A 38 10.20 -3.99 -5.70
C GLY A 38 9.65 -5.01 -4.72
N LEU A 39 8.46 -4.75 -4.18
CA LEU A 39 7.81 -5.69 -3.27
C LEU A 39 7.43 -6.98 -4.01
N GLU A 40 6.85 -6.84 -5.20
CA GLU A 40 6.48 -8.01 -6.01
C GLU A 40 7.69 -8.88 -6.32
N ASP A 41 8.80 -8.26 -6.70
CA ASP A 41 10.03 -8.99 -7.03
C ASP A 41 10.62 -9.67 -5.79
N TYR A 42 10.57 -8.98 -4.65
CA TYR A 42 11.12 -9.53 -3.41
C TYR A 42 10.42 -10.83 -3.00
N PHE A 43 9.10 -10.87 -3.12
CA PHE A 43 8.32 -12.05 -2.73
C PHE A 43 8.02 -12.99 -3.89
N GLY A 44 8.35 -12.61 -5.12
CA GLY A 44 8.08 -13.44 -6.30
C GLY A 44 6.60 -13.55 -6.61
N ILE A 45 5.84 -12.49 -6.38
CA ILE A 45 4.39 -12.48 -6.61
C ILE A 45 4.01 -11.24 -7.42
N GLN A 46 2.77 -11.20 -7.90
CA GLN A 46 2.20 -9.99 -8.50
C GLN A 46 0.90 -9.65 -7.80
N PHE A 47 0.73 -8.39 -7.45
CA PHE A 47 -0.50 -7.91 -6.82
C PHE A 47 -1.56 -7.53 -7.83
N PHE A 48 -1.15 -7.00 -8.99
CA PHE A 48 -2.09 -6.44 -9.95
C PHE A 48 -1.91 -7.07 -11.32
N ASP A 49 -3.04 -7.27 -12.00
CA ASP A 49 -3.05 -7.63 -13.42
C ASP A 49 -3.11 -6.34 -14.25
N ARG A 50 -1.94 -5.93 -14.75
CA ARG A 50 -1.81 -4.67 -15.47
C ARG A 50 -2.36 -4.73 -16.89
N LYS A 51 -2.73 -5.91 -17.34
CA LYS A 51 -3.35 -6.07 -18.67
C LYS A 51 -4.83 -5.74 -18.66
N LYS A 52 -5.44 -5.72 -17.47
CA LYS A 52 -6.86 -5.40 -17.34
C LYS A 52 -7.06 -3.91 -17.10
N TYR A 53 -8.15 -3.40 -17.63
CA TYR A 53 -8.51 -2.01 -17.44
C TYR A 53 -10.00 -1.95 -17.12
N PRO A 54 -10.41 -1.45 -15.94
CA PRO A 54 -9.54 -0.95 -14.87
C PRO A 54 -8.69 -2.07 -14.25
N ILE A 55 -7.61 -1.67 -13.60
CA ILE A 55 -6.66 -2.60 -12.98
C ILE A 55 -7.36 -3.45 -11.93
N GLU A 56 -7.04 -4.73 -11.90
CA GLU A 56 -7.60 -5.66 -10.94
C GLU A 56 -6.49 -6.37 -10.18
N LEU A 57 -6.82 -6.84 -8.97
CA LEU A 57 -5.92 -7.68 -8.22
C LEU A 57 -5.77 -9.04 -8.90
N THR A 58 -4.56 -9.61 -8.83
CA THR A 58 -4.37 -11.02 -9.14
C THR A 58 -4.91 -11.88 -8.00
N ALA A 59 -4.95 -13.20 -8.21
CA ALA A 59 -5.32 -14.12 -7.12
C ALA A 59 -4.40 -13.95 -5.92
N GLN A 60 -3.09 -13.75 -6.16
CA GLN A 60 -2.13 -13.50 -5.09
C GLN A 60 -2.42 -12.18 -4.38
N GLY A 61 -2.75 -11.14 -5.14
CA GLY A 61 -3.13 -9.85 -4.57
C GLY A 61 -4.37 -9.95 -3.72
N GLU A 62 -5.39 -10.67 -4.18
CA GLU A 62 -6.62 -10.87 -3.40
C GLU A 62 -6.35 -11.60 -2.10
N ALA A 63 -5.46 -12.58 -2.12
CA ALA A 63 -5.12 -13.34 -0.92
C ALA A 63 -4.41 -12.49 0.12
N LEU A 64 -3.71 -11.43 -0.28
CA LEU A 64 -2.87 -10.65 0.61
C LEU A 64 -3.39 -9.25 0.92
N ILE A 65 -4.35 -8.73 0.15
CA ILE A 65 -4.78 -7.34 0.30
C ILE A 65 -5.36 -7.03 1.69
N ASP A 66 -6.12 -7.96 2.25
CA ASP A 66 -6.71 -7.74 3.57
C ASP A 66 -5.64 -7.73 4.66
N LYS A 67 -4.61 -8.55 4.52
CA LYS A 67 -3.48 -8.52 5.46
C LYS A 67 -2.70 -7.21 5.34
N ALA A 68 -2.55 -6.70 4.13
CA ALA A 68 -1.91 -5.40 3.92
C ALA A 68 -2.69 -4.29 4.62
N ARG A 69 -4.01 -4.29 4.50
CA ARG A 69 -4.86 -3.29 5.17
C ARG A 69 -4.72 -3.40 6.68
N GLU A 70 -4.65 -4.61 7.21
CA GLU A 70 -4.48 -4.84 8.64
C GLU A 70 -3.16 -4.30 9.15
N VAL A 71 -2.07 -4.54 8.44
CA VAL A 71 -0.76 -4.03 8.81
C VAL A 71 -0.77 -2.50 8.87
N VAL A 72 -1.33 -1.86 7.85
CA VAL A 72 -1.37 -0.40 7.78
C VAL A 72 -2.25 0.16 8.89
N ARG A 73 -3.40 -0.47 9.16
CA ARG A 73 -4.29 -0.05 10.23
C ARG A 73 -3.61 -0.12 11.60
N LEU A 74 -2.93 -1.24 11.87
CA LEU A 74 -2.23 -1.43 13.15
C LEU A 74 -1.07 -0.46 13.30
N ALA A 75 -0.34 -0.17 12.23
CA ALA A 75 0.73 0.82 12.28
C ALA A 75 0.19 2.20 12.67
N LYS A 76 -0.96 2.58 12.11
CA LYS A 76 -1.60 3.85 12.45
C LYS A 76 -2.06 3.87 13.90
N GLU A 77 -2.66 2.77 14.37
CA GLU A 77 -3.08 2.67 15.76
C GLU A 77 -1.90 2.78 16.72
N PHE A 78 -0.79 2.17 16.36
CA PHE A 78 0.43 2.27 17.15
C PHE A 78 0.90 3.73 17.26
N GLU A 79 0.92 4.43 16.13
CA GLU A 79 1.35 5.83 16.11
C GLU A 79 0.46 6.70 17.00
N GLU A 80 -0.84 6.50 16.91
CA GLU A 80 -1.80 7.27 17.70
C GLU A 80 -1.65 6.98 19.18
N ALA A 81 -1.45 5.72 19.54
CA ALA A 81 -1.24 5.34 20.95
C ALA A 81 0.04 5.99 21.49
N ALA A 82 1.11 5.99 20.72
CA ALA A 82 2.37 6.60 21.14
C ALA A 82 2.24 8.11 21.30
N LYS A 83 1.52 8.77 20.39
CA LYS A 83 1.27 10.21 20.50
C LYS A 83 0.46 10.55 21.74
N ASN A 84 -0.53 9.73 22.06
CA ASN A 84 -1.34 9.96 23.26
C ASN A 84 -0.51 9.83 24.52
N MET A 85 0.42 8.92 24.57
CA MET A 85 1.33 8.78 25.71
C MET A 85 2.21 10.01 25.89
N LYS A 86 2.71 10.56 24.75
CA LYS A 86 3.52 11.77 24.81
C LYS A 86 2.75 12.95 25.37
N VAL A 87 1.49 13.12 24.97
CA VAL A 87 0.63 14.18 25.45
C VAL A 87 0.40 14.01 26.95
N ASN A 88 0.15 12.78 27.40
CA ASN A 88 -0.12 12.51 28.82
C ASN A 88 1.11 12.70 29.70
N ASN A 89 2.30 12.66 29.13
CA ASN A 89 3.56 12.78 29.86
C ASN A 89 4.13 14.21 29.83
N SER A 90 3.48 15.12 29.16
CA SER A 90 3.99 16.50 29.05
C SER A 90 3.46 17.39 30.15
#